data_4c861e199ededf62653d1ad7f2d7d8fd
#
_entry.id   4c861e199ededf62653d1ad7f2d7d8fd
#
_cell.length_a   1.000
_cell.length_b   1.000
_cell.length_c   1.000
_cell.angle_alpha   90.00
_cell.angle_beta   90.00
_cell.angle_gamma   90.00
#
_symmetry.space_group_name_H-M   'P 1'
#
loop_
_entity.id
_entity.type
_entity.pdbx_description
1 polymer ?
#
loop_
_entity_poly.entity_id
_entity_poly.type
_entity_poly.pdbx_seq_one_letter_code
_entity_poly.pdbx_strand_id
1 'polypeptide(L)'
;MKSIKELNLDEKILSYLNPEKLDGQTLPYEVTKLLIEDEEIAELQNYANHVSIVRLGYNDHGPVHMKTVTRNCIKMMKILHDAQIKTSLEKENAGTFYDSLTAVILAAFMHDLGMTVGRQDHELYSSTIALPIIDRILKQVLQDDLERRVVIRSLAMEGIVGHMGAHKIHSLEAGMILIGDGCDMTKGRARIPIALFNEAKVGDIHKYSANSIEKVKIYNGLECSRAQELETQGDKFVSPNGEVKPICIEVEMSSEVGFFQIEEVLIQKINSSPVRPYISLYAGVTGQEFKKYL
;
A
#
# COMPACT_ATOMS: atom_id res chain seq x y z
N MET A 1 7.26 -0.23 22.88
CA MET A 1 8.04 0.97 22.46
C MET A 1 8.24 0.92 20.96
N LYS A 2 7.90 1.98 20.23
CA LYS A 2 8.06 2.04 18.75
C LYS A 2 9.54 2.03 18.35
N SER A 3 9.87 1.32 17.28
CA SER A 3 11.21 1.35 16.68
C SER A 3 11.51 2.71 16.01
N ILE A 4 12.79 3.03 15.80
CA ILE A 4 13.20 4.25 15.06
C ILE A 4 12.59 4.29 13.66
N LYS A 5 12.46 3.12 13.00
CA LYS A 5 11.85 3.03 11.66
C LYS A 5 10.35 3.37 11.69
N GLU A 6 9.62 2.93 12.72
CA GLU A 6 8.22 3.29 12.91
C GLU A 6 8.03 4.78 13.15
N LEU A 7 8.85 5.38 14.03
CA LEU A 7 8.79 6.82 14.30
C LEU A 7 9.04 7.64 13.02
N ASN A 8 10.05 7.28 12.25
CA ASN A 8 10.34 7.94 10.97
C ASN A 8 9.20 7.78 9.94
N LEU A 9 8.47 6.64 9.96
CA LEU A 9 7.31 6.44 9.10
C LEU A 9 6.13 7.29 9.57
N ASP A 10 5.87 7.35 10.87
CA ASP A 10 4.82 8.18 11.47
C ASP A 10 5.02 9.65 11.08
N GLU A 11 6.23 10.18 11.24
CA GLU A 11 6.57 11.55 10.85
C GLU A 11 6.37 11.81 9.35
N LYS A 12 6.83 10.90 8.50
CA LYS A 12 6.66 11.01 7.05
C LYS A 12 5.21 10.98 6.63
N ILE A 13 4.41 10.07 7.18
CA ILE A 13 2.98 9.96 6.88
C ILE A 13 2.29 11.28 7.26
N LEU A 14 2.48 11.76 8.47
CA LEU A 14 1.90 13.03 8.92
C LEU A 14 2.37 14.22 8.08
N SER A 15 3.64 14.23 7.65
CA SER A 15 4.16 15.30 6.78
C SER A 15 3.51 15.37 5.41
N TYR A 16 3.06 14.23 4.85
CA TYR A 16 2.30 14.19 3.60
C TYR A 16 0.87 14.68 3.77
N LEU A 17 0.31 14.51 4.96
CA LEU A 17 -1.08 14.82 5.31
C LEU A 17 -1.24 16.18 6.00
N ASN A 18 -0.15 16.97 6.13
CA ASN A 18 -0.24 18.33 6.67
C ASN A 18 -1.36 19.10 5.93
N PRO A 19 -2.34 19.69 6.65
CA PRO A 19 -3.46 20.42 6.05
C PRO A 19 -3.04 21.49 5.03
N GLU A 20 -1.89 22.15 5.22
CA GLU A 20 -1.33 23.11 4.27
C GLU A 20 -1.05 22.48 2.87
N LYS A 21 -0.84 21.17 2.83
CA LYS A 21 -0.60 20.39 1.60
C LYS A 21 -1.85 19.67 1.08
N LEU A 22 -2.98 19.85 1.75
CA LEU A 22 -4.26 19.22 1.47
C LEU A 22 -5.39 20.27 1.40
N ASP A 23 -5.12 21.45 0.82
CA ASP A 23 -6.09 22.52 0.62
C ASP A 23 -6.84 22.93 1.90
N GLY A 24 -6.15 22.83 3.05
CA GLY A 24 -6.72 23.13 4.37
C GLY A 24 -7.57 22.01 4.97
N GLN A 25 -7.68 20.85 4.33
CA GLN A 25 -8.48 19.72 4.83
C GLN A 25 -7.75 18.97 5.93
N THR A 26 -8.43 18.76 7.06
CA THR A 26 -7.84 18.19 8.28
C THR A 26 -8.16 16.71 8.49
N LEU A 27 -9.27 16.20 7.94
CA LEU A 27 -9.80 14.87 8.23
C LEU A 27 -8.76 13.74 8.05
N PRO A 28 -8.01 13.64 6.92
CA PRO A 28 -7.01 12.58 6.77
C PRO A 28 -5.89 12.67 7.81
N TYR A 29 -5.49 13.89 8.19
CA TYR A 29 -4.46 14.13 9.21
C TYR A 29 -4.94 13.72 10.61
N GLU A 30 -6.14 14.17 11.01
CA GLU A 30 -6.73 13.87 12.33
C GLU A 30 -6.95 12.38 12.52
N VAL A 31 -7.53 11.70 11.53
CA VAL A 31 -7.70 10.23 11.54
C VAL A 31 -6.36 9.52 11.66
N THR A 32 -5.36 9.95 10.88
CA THR A 32 -4.03 9.32 10.93
C THR A 32 -3.37 9.51 12.30
N LYS A 33 -3.51 10.69 12.90
CA LYS A 33 -2.99 10.94 14.25
C LYS A 33 -3.62 10.00 15.27
N LEU A 34 -4.94 9.82 15.23
CA LEU A 34 -5.64 8.88 16.10
C LEU A 34 -5.16 7.43 15.88
N LEU A 35 -4.96 7.00 14.63
CA LEU A 35 -4.43 5.67 14.32
C LEU A 35 -3.02 5.44 14.88
N ILE A 36 -2.16 6.45 14.78
CA ILE A 36 -0.77 6.37 15.27
C ILE A 36 -0.69 6.33 16.80
N GLU A 37 -1.61 7.00 17.48
CA GLU A 37 -1.69 7.11 18.94
C GLU A 37 -2.49 5.98 19.59
N ASP A 38 -3.20 5.15 18.82
CA ASP A 38 -4.08 4.10 19.32
C ASP A 38 -3.29 2.88 19.81
N GLU A 39 -3.38 2.60 21.12
CA GLU A 39 -2.68 1.49 21.77
C GLU A 39 -3.21 0.13 21.32
N GLU A 40 -4.52 -0.01 21.10
CA GLU A 40 -5.14 -1.27 20.65
C GLU A 40 -4.61 -1.66 19.26
N ILE A 41 -4.54 -0.70 18.33
CA ILE A 41 -3.98 -0.92 17.00
C ILE A 41 -2.51 -1.31 17.11
N ALA A 42 -1.73 -0.62 17.93
CA ALA A 42 -0.30 -0.91 18.10
C ALA A 42 -0.07 -2.34 18.62
N GLU A 43 -0.84 -2.80 19.61
CA GLU A 43 -0.73 -4.15 20.13
C GLU A 43 -1.21 -5.21 19.13
N LEU A 44 -2.30 -4.95 18.39
CA LEU A 44 -2.77 -5.83 17.31
C LEU A 44 -1.70 -5.98 16.21
N GLN A 45 -1.09 -4.89 15.76
CA GLN A 45 -0.03 -4.92 14.75
C GLN A 45 1.21 -5.69 15.25
N ASN A 46 1.61 -5.48 16.50
CA ASN A 46 2.73 -6.20 17.12
C ASN A 46 2.45 -7.70 17.21
N TYR A 47 1.24 -8.08 17.63
CA TYR A 47 0.87 -9.49 17.74
C TYR A 47 0.68 -10.15 16.37
N ALA A 48 0.14 -9.46 15.38
CA ALA A 48 0.09 -9.92 13.99
C ALA A 48 1.50 -10.26 13.48
N ASN A 49 2.47 -9.40 13.76
CA ASN A 49 3.87 -9.64 13.41
C ASN A 49 4.47 -10.84 14.14
N HIS A 50 4.17 -10.99 15.44
CA HIS A 50 4.60 -12.16 16.21
C HIS A 50 4.05 -13.47 15.63
N VAL A 51 2.76 -13.51 15.31
CA VAL A 51 2.15 -14.69 14.68
C VAL A 51 2.76 -14.95 13.31
N SER A 52 2.94 -13.95 12.48
CA SER A 52 3.51 -14.09 11.15
C SER A 52 4.94 -14.64 11.20
N ILE A 53 5.81 -14.03 11.97
CA ILE A 53 7.24 -14.38 12.00
C ILE A 53 7.48 -15.61 12.85
N VAL A 54 7.04 -15.62 14.11
CA VAL A 54 7.45 -16.63 15.09
C VAL A 54 6.66 -17.93 14.94
N ARG A 55 5.33 -17.81 14.75
CA ARG A 55 4.46 -18.99 14.66
C ARG A 55 4.46 -19.61 13.26
N LEU A 56 4.40 -18.76 12.20
CA LEU A 56 4.18 -19.20 10.82
C LEU A 56 5.45 -19.17 9.96
N GLY A 57 6.50 -18.45 10.37
CA GLY A 57 7.73 -18.29 9.60
C GLY A 57 7.55 -17.47 8.30
N TYR A 58 6.58 -16.57 8.26
CA TYR A 58 6.32 -15.67 7.14
C TYR A 58 7.06 -14.35 7.28
N ASN A 59 6.95 -13.50 6.27
CA ASN A 59 7.51 -12.15 6.26
C ASN A 59 6.83 -11.24 7.31
N ASP A 60 7.44 -10.06 7.55
CA ASP A 60 6.90 -9.02 8.42
C ASP A 60 5.49 -8.56 7.98
N HIS A 61 4.51 -8.68 8.87
CA HIS A 61 3.12 -8.19 8.74
C HIS A 61 2.76 -7.29 9.93
N GLY A 62 3.76 -6.62 10.48
CA GLY A 62 3.61 -5.76 11.65
C GLY A 62 3.53 -4.27 11.33
N PRO A 63 3.75 -3.42 12.36
CA PRO A 63 3.54 -1.98 12.25
C PRO A 63 4.42 -1.32 11.19
N VAL A 64 5.64 -1.79 10.95
CA VAL A 64 6.53 -1.23 9.91
C VAL A 64 5.97 -1.50 8.52
N HIS A 65 5.44 -2.70 8.27
CA HIS A 65 4.79 -3.05 7.02
C HIS A 65 3.55 -2.20 6.78
N MET A 66 2.59 -2.23 7.70
CA MET A 66 1.32 -1.52 7.54
C MET A 66 1.52 0.00 7.35
N LYS A 67 2.46 0.61 8.07
CA LYS A 67 2.83 2.03 7.88
C LYS A 67 3.53 2.28 6.54
N THR A 68 4.35 1.34 6.06
CA THR A 68 4.98 1.46 4.73
C THR A 68 3.92 1.40 3.64
N VAL A 69 2.96 0.48 3.74
CA VAL A 69 1.80 0.38 2.84
C VAL A 69 1.00 1.67 2.86
N THR A 70 0.66 2.18 4.05
CA THR A 70 -0.06 3.46 4.21
C THR A 70 0.67 4.61 3.50
N ARG A 71 1.97 4.76 3.72
CA ARG A 71 2.79 5.78 3.04
C ARG A 71 2.76 5.62 1.51
N ASN A 72 2.86 4.40 1.00
CA ASN A 72 2.82 4.12 -0.43
C ASN A 72 1.46 4.50 -1.04
N CYS A 73 0.37 4.12 -0.35
CA CYS A 73 -1.00 4.45 -0.76
C CYS A 73 -1.23 5.98 -0.78
N ILE A 74 -0.85 6.70 0.28
CA ILE A 74 -0.96 8.17 0.32
C ILE A 74 -0.22 8.79 -0.85
N LYS A 75 0.99 8.32 -1.15
CA LYS A 75 1.78 8.85 -2.25
C LYS A 75 1.10 8.64 -3.60
N MET A 76 0.57 7.44 -3.86
CA MET A 76 -0.16 7.15 -5.10
C MET A 76 -1.45 7.96 -5.22
N MET A 77 -2.22 8.07 -4.12
CA MET A 77 -3.43 8.90 -4.08
C MET A 77 -3.14 10.36 -4.43
N LYS A 78 -2.09 10.94 -3.85
CA LYS A 78 -1.68 12.33 -4.17
C LYS A 78 -1.26 12.47 -5.63
N ILE A 79 -0.52 11.53 -6.18
CA ILE A 79 -0.13 11.54 -7.60
C ILE A 79 -1.36 11.55 -8.51
N LEU A 80 -2.39 10.75 -8.21
CA LEU A 80 -3.64 10.75 -8.99
C LEU A 80 -4.41 12.07 -8.83
N HIS A 81 -4.46 12.62 -7.62
CA HIS A 81 -5.10 13.91 -7.37
C HIS A 81 -4.42 15.04 -8.15
N ASP A 82 -3.09 15.11 -8.12
CA ASP A 82 -2.30 16.10 -8.89
C ASP A 82 -2.50 15.94 -10.40
N ALA A 83 -2.71 14.70 -10.86
CA ALA A 83 -3.05 14.38 -12.26
C ALA A 83 -4.55 14.61 -12.59
N GLN A 84 -5.34 15.16 -11.68
CA GLN A 84 -6.79 15.42 -11.83
C GLN A 84 -7.62 14.17 -12.12
N ILE A 85 -7.17 13.01 -11.64
CA ILE A 85 -7.90 11.73 -11.76
C ILE A 85 -8.82 11.57 -10.56
N LYS A 86 -10.12 11.62 -10.82
CA LYS A 86 -11.14 11.47 -9.79
C LYS A 86 -11.13 10.08 -9.16
N THR A 87 -11.27 10.03 -7.85
CA THR A 87 -11.48 8.82 -7.06
C THR A 87 -12.86 8.19 -7.37
N SER A 88 -13.14 7.01 -6.83
CA SER A 88 -14.45 6.37 -7.03
C SER A 88 -15.55 7.19 -6.35
N LEU A 89 -15.35 7.63 -5.11
CA LEU A 89 -16.33 8.47 -4.40
C LEU A 89 -16.63 9.79 -5.15
N GLU A 90 -15.62 10.43 -5.73
CA GLU A 90 -15.81 11.66 -6.52
C GLU A 90 -16.57 11.41 -7.81
N LYS A 91 -16.34 10.27 -8.49
CA LYS A 91 -17.08 9.89 -9.71
C LYS A 91 -18.54 9.58 -9.43
N GLU A 92 -18.81 8.99 -8.28
CA GLU A 92 -20.14 8.60 -7.83
C GLU A 92 -20.91 9.76 -7.16
N ASN A 93 -20.26 10.89 -6.92
CA ASN A 93 -20.76 12.00 -6.11
C ASN A 93 -21.17 11.57 -4.69
N ALA A 94 -20.48 10.57 -4.14
CA ALA A 94 -20.72 10.01 -2.82
C ALA A 94 -19.76 10.56 -1.75
N GLY A 95 -18.74 11.32 -2.13
CA GLY A 95 -17.76 11.90 -1.23
C GLY A 95 -16.69 12.69 -1.98
N THR A 96 -15.70 13.14 -1.24
CA THR A 96 -14.58 13.96 -1.72
C THR A 96 -13.31 13.10 -1.87
N PHE A 97 -12.28 13.67 -2.52
CA PHE A 97 -10.95 13.10 -2.53
C PHE A 97 -10.43 12.80 -1.09
N TYR A 98 -10.73 13.68 -0.15
CA TYR A 98 -10.26 13.55 1.24
C TYR A 98 -10.98 12.44 2.01
N ASP A 99 -12.22 12.13 1.65
CA ASP A 99 -12.95 10.96 2.16
C ASP A 99 -12.34 9.67 1.61
N SER A 100 -12.06 9.63 0.31
CA SER A 100 -11.34 8.53 -0.33
C SER A 100 -9.96 8.32 0.29
N LEU A 101 -9.18 9.38 0.48
CA LEU A 101 -7.86 9.32 1.11
C LEU A 101 -7.94 8.80 2.55
N THR A 102 -8.95 9.24 3.30
CA THR A 102 -9.20 8.76 4.68
C THR A 102 -9.53 7.27 4.70
N ALA A 103 -10.38 6.80 3.81
CA ALA A 103 -10.73 5.37 3.69
C ALA A 103 -9.49 4.52 3.34
N VAL A 104 -8.67 5.00 2.40
CA VAL A 104 -7.41 4.34 2.02
C VAL A 104 -6.43 4.26 3.20
N ILE A 105 -6.30 5.32 3.99
CA ILE A 105 -5.44 5.33 5.18
C ILE A 105 -5.93 4.32 6.22
N LEU A 106 -7.23 4.33 6.53
CA LEU A 106 -7.83 3.38 7.47
C LEU A 106 -7.59 1.93 7.03
N ALA A 107 -7.85 1.64 5.76
CA ALA A 107 -7.64 0.30 5.21
C ALA A 107 -6.16 -0.11 5.26
N ALA A 108 -5.26 0.72 4.76
CA ALA A 108 -3.83 0.42 4.70
C ALA A 108 -3.20 0.23 6.09
N PHE A 109 -3.68 0.97 7.10
CA PHE A 109 -3.17 0.87 8.47
C PHE A 109 -3.61 -0.40 9.19
N MET A 110 -4.69 -1.06 8.73
CA MET A 110 -5.32 -2.18 9.43
C MET A 110 -5.54 -3.44 8.57
N HIS A 111 -5.07 -3.46 7.30
CA HIS A 111 -5.37 -4.55 6.36
C HIS A 111 -4.91 -5.93 6.84
N ASP A 112 -3.85 -5.99 7.63
CA ASP A 112 -3.20 -7.23 8.10
C ASP A 112 -3.51 -7.58 9.57
N LEU A 113 -4.42 -6.86 10.25
CA LEU A 113 -4.76 -7.16 11.66
C LEU A 113 -5.25 -8.60 11.87
N GLY A 114 -5.87 -9.20 10.86
CA GLY A 114 -6.33 -10.59 10.89
C GLY A 114 -5.20 -11.61 10.98
N MET A 115 -3.96 -11.23 10.71
CA MET A 115 -2.79 -12.08 10.96
C MET A 115 -2.64 -12.45 12.45
N THR A 116 -3.29 -11.74 13.36
CA THR A 116 -3.39 -12.14 14.78
C THR A 116 -4.11 -13.46 14.96
N VAL A 117 -5.00 -13.83 14.04
CA VAL A 117 -5.75 -15.09 14.02
C VAL A 117 -5.00 -16.15 13.21
N GLY A 118 -4.54 -15.80 12.01
CA GLY A 118 -3.81 -16.70 11.13
C GLY A 118 -3.68 -16.16 9.70
N ARG A 119 -2.99 -16.92 8.83
CA ARG A 119 -2.73 -16.49 7.45
C ARG A 119 -3.92 -16.69 6.53
N GLN A 120 -4.62 -17.82 6.67
CA GLN A 120 -5.77 -18.12 5.81
C GLN A 120 -6.91 -17.14 6.12
N ASP A 121 -7.49 -16.55 5.08
CA ASP A 121 -8.62 -15.62 5.16
C ASP A 121 -8.38 -14.43 6.13
N HIS A 122 -7.10 -14.07 6.36
CA HIS A 122 -6.75 -12.99 7.29
C HIS A 122 -7.35 -11.64 6.87
N GLU A 123 -7.60 -11.39 5.60
CA GLU A 123 -8.30 -10.22 5.08
C GLU A 123 -9.73 -10.12 5.64
N LEU A 124 -10.42 -11.24 5.81
CA LEU A 124 -11.77 -11.28 6.41
C LEU A 124 -11.70 -11.07 7.92
N TYR A 125 -10.72 -11.68 8.60
CA TYR A 125 -10.49 -11.43 10.02
C TYR A 125 -10.05 -9.99 10.27
N SER A 126 -9.19 -9.42 9.39
CA SER A 126 -8.82 -8.00 9.46
C SER A 126 -10.03 -7.10 9.40
N SER A 127 -10.97 -7.38 8.49
CA SER A 127 -12.18 -6.60 8.36
C SER A 127 -13.04 -6.66 9.63
N THR A 128 -13.19 -7.84 10.24
CA THR A 128 -13.94 -8.02 11.48
C THR A 128 -13.31 -7.27 12.66
N ILE A 129 -11.98 -7.31 12.77
CA ILE A 129 -11.24 -6.64 13.84
C ILE A 129 -11.23 -5.12 13.62
N ALA A 130 -11.04 -4.67 12.39
CA ALA A 130 -10.92 -3.24 12.06
C ALA A 130 -12.26 -2.50 12.18
N LEU A 131 -13.39 -3.14 11.90
CA LEU A 131 -14.71 -2.48 11.86
C LEU A 131 -15.04 -1.66 13.12
N PRO A 132 -15.00 -2.20 14.35
CA PRO A 132 -15.29 -1.43 15.56
C PRO A 132 -14.26 -0.30 15.80
N ILE A 133 -13.01 -0.50 15.41
CA ILE A 133 -11.95 0.50 15.54
C ILE A 133 -12.23 1.67 14.58
N ILE A 134 -12.55 1.38 13.32
CA ILE A 134 -12.92 2.39 12.31
C ILE A 134 -14.12 3.20 12.78
N ASP A 135 -15.17 2.55 13.26
CA ASP A 135 -16.37 3.23 13.79
C ASP A 135 -16.03 4.14 14.96
N ARG A 136 -15.20 3.69 15.88
CA ARG A 136 -14.74 4.47 17.05
C ARG A 136 -13.96 5.71 16.62
N ILE A 137 -13.01 5.57 15.69
CA ILE A 137 -12.18 6.69 15.19
C ILE A 137 -13.02 7.69 14.39
N LEU A 138 -13.81 7.21 13.43
CA LEU A 138 -14.64 8.09 12.60
C LEU A 138 -15.68 8.84 13.42
N LYS A 139 -16.22 8.23 14.49
CA LYS A 139 -17.15 8.90 15.40
C LYS A 139 -16.51 10.07 16.15
N GLN A 140 -15.20 10.01 16.44
CA GLN A 140 -14.50 11.10 17.12
C GLN A 140 -14.34 12.33 16.20
N VAL A 141 -14.08 12.12 14.91
CA VAL A 141 -13.75 13.21 13.96
C VAL A 141 -14.94 13.71 13.14
N LEU A 142 -15.96 12.88 12.90
CA LEU A 142 -17.13 13.21 12.09
C LEU A 142 -18.44 13.26 12.92
N GLN A 143 -18.37 13.04 14.21
CA GLN A 143 -19.47 13.15 15.17
C GLN A 143 -20.86 12.73 14.62
N ASP A 144 -21.68 13.69 14.18
CA ASP A 144 -23.07 13.47 13.76
C ASP A 144 -23.23 13.20 12.26
N ASP A 145 -22.15 13.23 11.46
CA ASP A 145 -22.18 12.93 10.03
C ASP A 145 -22.18 11.41 9.78
N LEU A 146 -23.32 10.78 10.03
CA LEU A 146 -23.49 9.33 9.90
C LEU A 146 -23.29 8.85 8.46
N GLU A 147 -23.81 9.60 7.48
CA GLU A 147 -23.73 9.24 6.06
C GLU A 147 -22.27 9.16 5.62
N ARG A 148 -21.49 10.20 5.89
CA ARG A 148 -20.09 10.26 5.55
C ARG A 148 -19.25 9.17 6.25
N ARG A 149 -19.55 8.90 7.54
CA ARG A 149 -18.90 7.79 8.27
C ARG A 149 -19.18 6.43 7.63
N VAL A 150 -20.41 6.17 7.22
CA VAL A 150 -20.79 4.91 6.56
C VAL A 150 -20.07 4.74 5.24
N VAL A 151 -19.99 5.80 4.43
CA VAL A 151 -19.31 5.78 3.13
C VAL A 151 -17.82 5.48 3.32
N ILE A 152 -17.12 6.25 4.15
CA ILE A 152 -15.68 6.09 4.41
C ILE A 152 -15.39 4.69 4.96
N ARG A 153 -16.16 4.24 5.94
CA ARG A 153 -16.03 2.92 6.53
C ARG A 153 -16.20 1.81 5.49
N SER A 154 -17.25 1.87 4.69
CA SER A 154 -17.56 0.83 3.71
C SER A 154 -16.45 0.70 2.66
N LEU A 155 -15.92 1.82 2.22
CA LEU A 155 -14.81 1.87 1.27
C LEU A 155 -13.50 1.34 1.90
N ALA A 156 -13.24 1.66 3.17
CA ALA A 156 -12.09 1.10 3.90
C ALA A 156 -12.21 -0.43 4.03
N MET A 157 -13.42 -0.94 4.28
CA MET A 157 -13.67 -2.38 4.37
C MET A 157 -13.41 -3.09 3.04
N GLU A 158 -13.83 -2.51 1.90
CA GLU A 158 -13.50 -3.05 0.58
C GLU A 158 -11.97 -3.15 0.39
N GLY A 159 -11.23 -2.10 0.77
CA GLY A 159 -9.77 -2.09 0.71
C GLY A 159 -9.12 -3.18 1.55
N ILE A 160 -9.61 -3.40 2.78
CA ILE A 160 -9.12 -4.46 3.68
C ILE A 160 -9.39 -5.85 3.07
N VAL A 161 -10.63 -6.12 2.68
CA VAL A 161 -11.03 -7.44 2.14
C VAL A 161 -10.32 -7.73 0.80
N GLY A 162 -10.09 -6.68 0.00
CA GLY A 162 -9.53 -6.83 -1.34
C GLY A 162 -8.00 -6.87 -1.42
N HIS A 163 -7.27 -6.58 -0.35
CA HIS A 163 -5.82 -6.34 -0.44
C HIS A 163 -4.98 -7.55 -0.90
N MET A 164 -5.48 -8.76 -0.73
CA MET A 164 -4.83 -9.98 -1.21
C MET A 164 -5.07 -10.26 -2.70
N GLY A 165 -6.09 -9.66 -3.31
CA GLY A 165 -6.50 -9.94 -4.68
C GLY A 165 -7.33 -11.23 -4.84
N ALA A 166 -7.66 -11.91 -3.76
CA ALA A 166 -8.54 -13.09 -3.77
C ALA A 166 -10.01 -12.70 -4.01
N HIS A 167 -10.40 -11.53 -3.54
CA HIS A 167 -11.72 -10.96 -3.74
C HIS A 167 -11.68 -9.88 -4.81
N LYS A 168 -12.71 -9.87 -5.67
CA LYS A 168 -12.83 -8.82 -6.70
C LYS A 168 -13.10 -7.47 -6.03
N ILE A 169 -12.30 -6.49 -6.39
CA ILE A 169 -12.44 -5.10 -5.96
C ILE A 169 -13.01 -4.24 -7.08
N HIS A 170 -13.70 -3.16 -6.73
CA HIS A 170 -14.40 -2.32 -7.68
C HIS A 170 -13.96 -0.86 -7.62
N SER A 171 -13.53 -0.38 -6.43
CA SER A 171 -13.09 1.00 -6.25
C SER A 171 -11.61 1.19 -6.58
N LEU A 172 -11.28 2.40 -7.03
CA LEU A 172 -9.89 2.83 -7.23
C LEU A 172 -9.14 2.81 -5.88
N GLU A 173 -9.83 3.17 -4.82
CA GLU A 173 -9.32 3.21 -3.45
C GLU A 173 -8.88 1.82 -2.95
N ALA A 174 -9.70 0.79 -3.12
CA ALA A 174 -9.32 -0.58 -2.79
C ALA A 174 -8.12 -1.04 -3.63
N GLY A 175 -8.06 -0.63 -4.90
CA GLY A 175 -6.92 -0.86 -5.77
C GLY A 175 -5.62 -0.26 -5.25
N MET A 176 -5.67 0.89 -4.56
CA MET A 176 -4.49 1.50 -3.94
C MET A 176 -3.91 0.63 -2.84
N ILE A 177 -4.74 0.02 -1.99
CA ILE A 177 -4.28 -0.86 -0.92
C ILE A 177 -3.63 -2.12 -1.51
N LEU A 178 -4.28 -2.75 -2.47
CA LEU A 178 -3.78 -3.93 -3.16
C LEU A 178 -2.37 -3.72 -3.75
N ILE A 179 -2.15 -2.57 -4.41
CA ILE A 179 -0.85 -2.23 -5.02
C ILE A 179 0.14 -1.74 -3.97
N GLY A 180 -0.31 -0.94 -3.00
CA GLY A 180 0.52 -0.42 -1.92
C GLY A 180 1.15 -1.52 -1.09
N ASP A 181 0.39 -2.58 -0.78
CA ASP A 181 0.87 -3.80 -0.14
C ASP A 181 1.85 -4.54 -1.06
N GLY A 182 1.50 -4.75 -2.34
CA GLY A 182 2.40 -5.35 -3.32
C GLY A 182 3.75 -4.63 -3.46
N CYS A 183 3.78 -3.32 -3.25
CA CYS A 183 5.01 -2.52 -3.29
C CYS A 183 5.89 -2.63 -2.04
N ASP A 184 5.42 -3.19 -0.91
CA ASP A 184 6.27 -3.44 0.26
C ASP A 184 6.86 -4.85 0.24
N MET A 185 7.65 -5.14 -0.79
CA MET A 185 8.30 -6.43 -1.05
C MET A 185 9.82 -6.41 -0.85
N THR A 186 10.37 -5.42 -0.15
CA THR A 186 11.83 -5.28 0.02
C THR A 186 12.42 -6.32 0.98
N LYS A 187 13.72 -6.57 0.84
CA LYS A 187 14.51 -7.50 1.67
C LYS A 187 14.31 -7.32 3.17
N GLY A 188 13.93 -6.12 3.62
CA GLY A 188 13.66 -5.84 5.03
C GLY A 188 12.56 -6.71 5.63
N ARG A 189 11.54 -7.10 4.85
CA ARG A 189 10.44 -7.98 5.28
C ARG A 189 10.88 -9.44 5.46
N ALA A 190 11.76 -9.94 4.59
CA ALA A 190 12.17 -11.34 4.56
C ALA A 190 13.35 -11.65 5.48
N ARG A 191 14.11 -10.65 5.93
CA ARG A 191 15.37 -10.82 6.65
C ARG A 191 15.24 -11.62 7.95
N ILE A 192 14.24 -11.32 8.77
CA ILE A 192 14.07 -11.98 10.08
C ILE A 192 13.68 -13.45 9.91
N PRO A 193 12.65 -13.81 9.12
CA PRO A 193 12.31 -15.20 8.84
C PRO A 193 13.48 -16.02 8.28
N ILE A 194 14.28 -15.46 7.37
CA ILE A 194 15.46 -16.14 6.81
C ILE A 194 16.51 -16.40 7.90
N ALA A 195 16.69 -15.46 8.82
CA ALA A 195 17.66 -15.63 9.91
C ALA A 195 17.23 -16.65 10.98
N LEU A 196 15.91 -16.83 11.19
CA LEU A 196 15.37 -17.74 12.21
C LEU A 196 15.18 -19.17 11.72
N PHE A 197 14.94 -19.39 10.42
CA PHE A 197 14.61 -20.70 9.86
C PHE A 197 15.65 -21.11 8.81
N ASN A 198 16.56 -22.00 9.18
CA ASN A 198 17.69 -22.45 8.35
C ASN A 198 17.33 -23.56 7.34
N GLU A 199 16.16 -24.20 7.45
CA GLU A 199 15.76 -25.28 6.56
C GLU A 199 14.85 -24.75 5.44
N ALA A 200 15.19 -25.07 4.19
CA ALA A 200 14.39 -24.72 3.03
C ALA A 200 13.05 -25.48 3.04
N LYS A 201 11.95 -24.75 2.79
CA LYS A 201 10.58 -25.29 2.74
C LYS A 201 9.91 -24.95 1.41
N VAL A 202 8.86 -25.68 1.08
CA VAL A 202 7.99 -25.33 -0.06
C VAL A 202 7.44 -23.90 0.11
N GLY A 203 7.57 -23.07 -0.91
CA GLY A 203 7.17 -21.67 -0.87
C GLY A 203 8.27 -20.67 -0.47
N ASP A 204 9.45 -21.13 -0.12
CA ASP A 204 10.59 -20.27 0.25
C ASP A 204 11.08 -19.38 -0.89
N ILE A 205 10.70 -19.68 -2.15
CA ILE A 205 11.00 -18.80 -3.30
C ILE A 205 10.50 -17.38 -3.06
N HIS A 206 9.36 -17.20 -2.39
CA HIS A 206 8.84 -15.88 -2.01
C HIS A 206 9.78 -15.13 -1.05
N LYS A 207 10.43 -15.83 -0.11
CA LYS A 207 11.38 -15.23 0.82
C LYS A 207 12.68 -14.85 0.12
N TYR A 208 13.23 -15.76 -0.70
CA TYR A 208 14.48 -15.52 -1.41
C TYR A 208 14.33 -14.42 -2.47
N SER A 209 13.23 -14.41 -3.20
CA SER A 209 12.93 -13.37 -4.20
C SER A 209 12.70 -12.01 -3.53
N ALA A 210 11.95 -11.95 -2.43
CA ALA A 210 11.79 -10.72 -1.65
C ALA A 210 13.12 -10.22 -1.08
N ASN A 211 14.02 -11.12 -0.64
CA ASN A 211 15.35 -10.75 -0.16
C ASN A 211 16.24 -10.15 -1.25
N SER A 212 15.94 -10.39 -2.52
CA SER A 212 16.64 -9.81 -3.66
C SER A 212 16.18 -8.39 -3.99
N ILE A 213 15.02 -7.95 -3.49
CA ILE A 213 14.50 -6.60 -3.77
C ILE A 213 15.21 -5.58 -2.86
N GLU A 214 16.01 -4.72 -3.48
CA GLU A 214 16.76 -3.69 -2.78
C GLU A 214 15.88 -2.47 -2.49
N LYS A 215 15.09 -2.04 -3.49
CA LYS A 215 14.35 -0.80 -3.40
C LYS A 215 13.09 -0.82 -4.28
N VAL A 216 12.01 -0.29 -3.76
CA VAL A 216 10.81 0.05 -4.52
C VAL A 216 10.58 1.55 -4.40
N LYS A 217 10.47 2.22 -5.54
CA LYS A 217 10.22 3.65 -5.62
C LYS A 217 8.90 3.87 -6.35
N ILE A 218 8.13 4.82 -5.86
CA ILE A 218 6.89 5.28 -6.47
C ILE A 218 7.09 6.76 -6.80
N TYR A 219 6.88 7.14 -8.06
CA TYR A 219 7.07 8.51 -8.55
C TYR A 219 5.83 9.02 -9.26
N ASN A 220 5.72 10.33 -9.37
CA ASN A 220 4.95 10.93 -10.44
C ASN A 220 5.57 10.54 -11.79
N GLY A 221 4.76 10.07 -12.72
CA GLY A 221 5.22 9.61 -14.02
C GLY A 221 6.02 10.66 -14.81
N LEU A 222 5.70 11.95 -14.62
CA LEU A 222 6.41 13.07 -15.22
C LEU A 222 7.81 13.31 -14.62
N GLU A 223 8.07 12.83 -13.40
CA GLU A 223 9.34 12.97 -12.69
C GLU A 223 10.24 11.74 -12.83
N CYS A 224 9.74 10.68 -13.47
CA CYS A 224 10.50 9.45 -13.64
C CYS A 224 11.63 9.68 -14.63
N SER A 225 12.89 9.63 -14.17
CA SER A 225 14.08 9.86 -15.02
C SER A 225 14.13 8.91 -16.22
N ARG A 226 13.62 7.69 -16.06
CA ARG A 226 13.55 6.70 -17.15
C ARG A 226 12.46 7.01 -18.17
N ALA A 227 11.41 7.74 -17.78
CA ALA A 227 10.45 8.30 -18.71
C ALA A 227 11.13 9.30 -19.65
N GLN A 228 11.97 10.15 -19.09
CA GLN A 228 12.72 11.18 -19.84
C GLN A 228 13.81 10.56 -20.74
N GLU A 229 14.49 9.50 -20.28
CA GLU A 229 15.47 8.76 -21.08
C GLU A 229 14.82 8.06 -22.29
N LEU A 230 13.60 7.53 -22.14
CA LEU A 230 12.87 6.87 -23.23
C LEU A 230 12.27 7.87 -24.23
N GLU A 231 11.88 9.08 -23.80
CA GLU A 231 11.48 10.16 -24.69
C GLU A 231 12.64 10.59 -25.62
N THR A 232 13.87 10.61 -25.11
CA THR A 232 15.07 10.93 -25.91
C THR A 232 15.46 9.84 -26.90
N GLN A 233 15.01 8.59 -26.68
CA GLN A 233 15.24 7.45 -27.60
C GLN A 233 14.11 7.21 -28.61
N GLY A 234 13.05 8.06 -28.60
CA GLY A 234 11.91 7.94 -29.52
C GLY A 234 10.82 6.97 -29.09
N ASP A 235 11.02 6.22 -28.01
CA ASP A 235 10.01 5.40 -27.38
C ASP A 235 9.21 6.25 -26.40
N LYS A 236 8.11 6.80 -26.86
CA LYS A 236 7.23 7.64 -26.04
C LYS A 236 6.68 6.85 -24.86
N PHE A 237 6.77 7.45 -23.68
CA PHE A 237 6.13 7.03 -22.43
C PHE A 237 4.61 7.25 -22.52
N VAL A 238 4.01 6.57 -23.47
CA VAL A 238 2.67 6.90 -23.90
C VAL A 238 1.81 5.68 -23.65
N SER A 239 0.70 5.85 -22.92
CA SER A 239 -0.39 4.90 -22.96
C SER A 239 -0.79 4.68 -24.43
N PRO A 240 -1.55 3.65 -24.80
CA PRO A 240 -2.04 3.47 -26.16
C PRO A 240 -2.75 4.72 -26.73
N ASN A 241 -3.13 5.67 -25.87
CA ASN A 241 -3.81 6.91 -26.21
C ASN A 241 -2.90 8.16 -26.22
N GLY A 242 -1.59 8.02 -26.07
CA GLY A 242 -0.68 9.16 -26.06
C GLY A 242 -0.42 9.84 -24.72
N GLU A 243 -0.97 9.32 -23.60
CA GLU A 243 -0.88 9.94 -22.28
C GLU A 243 0.18 9.29 -21.38
N VAL A 244 0.95 10.10 -20.66
CA VAL A 244 1.89 9.65 -19.63
C VAL A 244 1.10 9.08 -18.45
N LYS A 245 1.38 7.85 -18.04
CA LYS A 245 0.75 7.25 -16.86
C LYS A 245 1.23 7.95 -15.60
N PRO A 246 0.31 8.43 -14.74
CA PRO A 246 0.69 9.30 -13.62
C PRO A 246 1.53 8.59 -12.55
N ILE A 247 1.31 7.31 -12.30
CA ILE A 247 2.08 6.54 -11.30
C ILE A 247 3.17 5.73 -12.01
N CYS A 248 4.43 5.98 -11.66
CA CYS A 248 5.56 5.15 -12.05
C CYS A 248 6.08 4.37 -10.84
N ILE A 249 6.13 3.05 -10.96
CA ILE A 249 6.73 2.14 -9.98
C ILE A 249 8.03 1.60 -10.55
N GLU A 250 9.13 1.81 -9.82
CA GLU A 250 10.46 1.31 -10.16
C GLU A 250 10.93 0.33 -9.07
N VAL A 251 11.34 -0.86 -9.50
CA VAL A 251 11.84 -1.91 -8.62
C VAL A 251 13.30 -2.23 -8.96
N GLU A 252 14.17 -2.00 -8.02
CA GLU A 252 15.60 -2.32 -8.10
C GLU A 252 15.89 -3.58 -7.29
N MET A 253 16.63 -4.52 -7.88
CA MET A 253 16.95 -5.80 -7.26
C MET A 253 18.45 -6.13 -7.37
N SER A 254 18.96 -6.94 -6.44
CA SER A 254 20.36 -7.38 -6.41
C SER A 254 20.62 -8.58 -7.32
N SER A 255 19.61 -9.33 -7.71
CA SER A 255 19.72 -10.51 -8.58
C SER A 255 18.41 -10.79 -9.32
N GLU A 256 18.49 -11.58 -10.36
CA GLU A 256 17.34 -11.99 -11.21
C GLU A 256 16.26 -12.76 -10.47
N VAL A 257 16.57 -13.36 -9.32
CA VAL A 257 15.57 -14.05 -8.48
C VAL A 257 14.44 -13.10 -8.05
N GLY A 258 14.73 -11.80 -7.96
CA GLY A 258 13.75 -10.77 -7.65
C GLY A 258 12.63 -10.63 -8.70
N PHE A 259 12.85 -11.04 -9.96
CA PHE A 259 11.82 -11.00 -11.00
C PHE A 259 10.58 -11.83 -10.65
N PHE A 260 10.76 -12.89 -9.85
CA PHE A 260 9.63 -13.66 -9.34
C PHE A 260 8.61 -12.79 -8.56
N GLN A 261 9.11 -11.85 -7.72
CA GLN A 261 8.22 -10.93 -7.00
C GLN A 261 7.47 -9.97 -7.94
N ILE A 262 8.10 -9.62 -9.07
CA ILE A 262 7.47 -8.75 -10.07
C ILE A 262 6.37 -9.52 -10.80
N GLU A 263 6.68 -10.70 -11.33
CA GLU A 263 5.80 -11.45 -12.23
C GLU A 263 4.67 -12.15 -11.49
N GLU A 264 4.96 -12.79 -10.36
CA GLU A 264 4.00 -13.61 -9.63
C GLU A 264 3.23 -12.84 -8.54
N VAL A 265 3.72 -11.68 -8.11
CA VAL A 265 3.07 -10.90 -7.04
C VAL A 265 2.61 -9.54 -7.54
N LEU A 266 3.54 -8.65 -7.92
CA LEU A 266 3.18 -7.25 -8.17
C LEU A 266 2.34 -7.07 -9.44
N ILE A 267 2.73 -7.70 -10.56
CA ILE A 267 1.99 -7.63 -11.82
C ILE A 267 0.57 -8.20 -11.66
N GLN A 268 0.41 -9.31 -10.95
CA GLN A 268 -0.90 -9.92 -10.71
C GLN A 268 -1.81 -8.96 -9.93
N LYS A 269 -1.29 -8.31 -8.88
CA LYS A 269 -2.01 -7.29 -8.11
C LYS A 269 -2.37 -6.06 -8.98
N ILE A 270 -1.43 -5.57 -9.78
CA ILE A 270 -1.71 -4.43 -10.68
C ILE A 270 -2.78 -4.81 -11.72
N ASN A 271 -2.69 -5.98 -12.35
CA ASN A 271 -3.62 -6.42 -13.38
C ASN A 271 -5.05 -6.62 -12.87
N SER A 272 -5.22 -7.02 -11.61
CA SER A 272 -6.53 -7.17 -10.96
C SER A 272 -7.09 -5.87 -10.38
N SER A 273 -6.31 -4.77 -10.42
CA SER A 273 -6.66 -3.49 -9.81
C SER A 273 -7.32 -2.52 -10.79
N PRO A 274 -8.37 -1.79 -10.36
CA PRO A 274 -8.90 -0.63 -11.10
C PRO A 274 -7.87 0.49 -11.34
N VAL A 275 -6.75 0.51 -10.61
CA VAL A 275 -5.66 1.49 -10.76
C VAL A 275 -4.73 1.17 -11.94
N ARG A 276 -4.79 -0.05 -12.51
CA ARG A 276 -3.91 -0.50 -13.61
C ARG A 276 -3.75 0.50 -14.77
N PRO A 277 -4.79 1.18 -15.26
CA PRO A 277 -4.64 2.14 -16.35
C PRO A 277 -3.67 3.29 -16.06
N TYR A 278 -3.43 3.59 -14.79
CA TYR A 278 -2.65 4.74 -14.33
C TYR A 278 -1.22 4.38 -13.93
N ILE A 279 -0.78 3.12 -14.11
CA ILE A 279 0.52 2.63 -13.63
C ILE A 279 1.44 2.25 -14.77
N SER A 280 2.69 2.72 -14.69
CA SER A 280 3.86 2.17 -15.39
C SER A 280 4.75 1.45 -14.39
N LEU A 281 5.28 0.28 -14.79
CA LEU A 281 6.15 -0.55 -13.96
C LEU A 281 7.46 -0.83 -14.67
N TYR A 282 8.57 -0.53 -13.99
CA TYR A 282 9.94 -0.84 -14.40
C TYR A 282 10.62 -1.67 -13.34
N ALA A 283 11.39 -2.67 -13.76
CA ALA A 283 12.19 -3.47 -12.85
C ALA A 283 13.53 -3.87 -13.50
N GLY A 284 14.58 -3.94 -12.68
CA GLY A 284 15.90 -4.33 -13.16
C GLY A 284 16.86 -4.65 -12.02
N VAL A 285 17.94 -5.34 -12.40
CA VAL A 285 19.07 -5.63 -11.50
C VAL A 285 19.96 -4.40 -11.42
N THR A 286 20.48 -4.11 -10.22
CA THR A 286 21.39 -2.99 -9.98
C THR A 286 22.57 -3.02 -10.97
N GLY A 287 22.79 -1.92 -11.67
CA GLY A 287 23.85 -1.79 -12.68
C GLY A 287 23.51 -2.37 -14.07
N GLN A 288 22.30 -2.89 -14.27
CA GLN A 288 21.81 -3.34 -15.56
C GLN A 288 20.66 -2.44 -16.06
N GLU A 289 20.28 -2.61 -17.33
CA GLU A 289 19.13 -1.93 -17.90
C GLU A 289 17.83 -2.41 -17.27
N PHE A 290 16.92 -1.47 -16.99
CA PHE A 290 15.62 -1.78 -16.43
C PHE A 290 14.63 -2.14 -17.54
N LYS A 291 13.90 -3.22 -17.32
CA LYS A 291 12.85 -3.70 -18.22
C LYS A 291 11.52 -3.00 -17.89
N LYS A 292 10.82 -2.57 -18.92
CA LYS A 292 9.43 -2.10 -18.81
C LYS A 292 8.50 -3.30 -18.82
N TYR A 293 7.61 -3.35 -17.82
CA TYR A 293 6.58 -4.40 -17.68
C TYR A 293 5.17 -3.89 -18.01
N LEU A 294 4.89 -2.61 -17.74
CA LEU A 294 3.57 -1.98 -17.97
C LEU A 294 3.72 -0.54 -18.45
#